data_8cd4297902ee82bfc618a36d24471158
#
_entry.id   8cd4297902ee82bfc618a36d24471158
#
_cell.length_a   1.000
_cell.length_b   1.000
_cell.length_c   1.000
_cell.angle_alpha   90.00
_cell.angle_beta   90.00
_cell.angle_gamma   90.00
#
_symmetry.space_group_name_H-M   'P 1'
#
loop_
_entity.id
_entity.type
_entity.pdbx_description
1 polymer ?
#
loop_
_entity_poly.entity_id
_entity_poly.type
_entity_poly.pdbx_seq_one_letter_code
_entity_poly.pdbx_strand_id
1 'polypeptide(L)'
;MHQELIKKAGVAAVTAIGAIAFAAPSAPASTVTVTGGDTVRVAESGNEGNQITVSYDAGADLYRVTDAASTLTPSGTCLMVDANTATCPGAGIDTISVDTGDRDDAITLDAATIPSTITENLNAADGNDNVRGANTPGTLSGGPGNDSVRGRGTLNAGSGNDSLTGSPQADNLRGSSGRDMLDGGFGADDISGGSSTDTLVYPARINGINVTIGSGNNNDGGPEDQTGSRRDTVHGDIEILFGTEINDVLVGDRSAETLIGLGGDDFAIGNSGRDTVLGFDGNDLLIGESGSDLLRGGPGADRQLGKSGNDRLAGGADADFLRGGTGHDVMKGKTGADRINARDGRRDVKINCGPGPKRLEKAKWDKRRDPRPRSC
;
A
#
# COMPACT_ATOMS: atom_id res chain seq x y z
N MET A 1 -3.99 -52.99 48.88
CA MET A 1 -3.00 -53.09 49.96
C MET A 1 -1.81 -52.25 49.56
N HIS A 2 -1.68 -51.13 50.09
CA HIS A 2 -0.58 -50.18 50.28
C HIS A 2 -1.06 -48.74 50.12
N GLN A 3 -2.10 -48.40 50.82
CA GLN A 3 -2.34 -47.04 51.31
C GLN A 3 -2.38 -47.17 52.83
N GLU A 4 -1.31 -46.84 53.46
CA GLU A 4 -1.18 -46.41 54.84
C GLU A 4 0.26 -46.56 55.28
N LEU A 5 0.98 -45.46 55.17
CA LEU A 5 2.21 -45.23 55.93
C LEU A 5 2.86 -43.92 55.46
N ILE A 6 2.30 -42.81 55.80
CA ILE A 6 3.00 -41.53 56.12
C ILE A 6 1.98 -40.60 56.85
N LYS A 7 1.60 -41.00 58.03
CA LYS A 7 1.11 -40.09 59.02
C LYS A 7 1.92 -40.35 60.25
N LYS A 8 2.98 -39.56 60.45
CA LYS A 8 3.62 -39.17 61.72
C LYS A 8 5.08 -38.82 61.46
N ALA A 9 5.30 -37.54 61.16
CA ALA A 9 6.53 -36.84 61.56
C ALA A 9 6.31 -35.33 61.49
N GLY A 10 6.25 -34.69 62.60
CA GLY A 10 6.89 -33.42 62.88
C GLY A 10 6.34 -32.16 62.20
N VAL A 11 5.41 -31.51 62.90
CA VAL A 11 5.18 -30.05 62.71
C VAL A 11 6.46 -29.32 63.07
N ALA A 12 7.20 -28.82 62.09
CA ALA A 12 8.19 -27.78 62.25
C ALA A 12 7.57 -26.46 61.67
N ALA A 13 7.45 -25.49 62.52
CA ALA A 13 6.98 -24.14 62.12
C ALA A 13 7.91 -23.54 61.08
N VAL A 14 7.44 -23.44 59.84
CA VAL A 14 8.05 -22.59 58.86
C VAL A 14 7.51 -21.17 59.09
N THR A 15 8.36 -20.37 59.72
CA THR A 15 8.22 -18.94 59.79
C THR A 15 7.94 -18.41 58.41
N ALA A 16 6.78 -17.74 58.21
CA ALA A 16 6.45 -17.06 57.00
C ALA A 16 7.50 -15.95 56.75
N ILE A 17 8.42 -16.22 55.83
CA ILE A 17 9.20 -15.19 55.19
C ILE A 17 8.16 -14.41 54.35
N GLY A 18 7.84 -13.22 54.80
CA GLY A 18 6.98 -12.34 54.06
C GLY A 18 7.49 -12.24 52.60
N ALA A 19 6.66 -12.66 51.68
CA ALA A 19 6.88 -12.37 50.28
C ALA A 19 6.93 -10.85 50.20
N ILE A 20 8.14 -10.31 50.03
CA ILE A 20 8.29 -8.97 49.53
C ILE A 20 7.76 -9.08 48.08
N ALA A 21 6.51 -8.71 47.91
CA ALA A 21 6.00 -8.42 46.59
C ALA A 21 6.86 -7.23 46.11
N PHE A 22 7.83 -7.51 45.28
CA PHE A 22 8.33 -6.47 44.38
C PHE A 22 7.08 -6.05 43.61
N ALA A 23 6.57 -4.87 43.90
CA ALA A 23 5.65 -4.19 43.02
C ALA A 23 6.40 -4.21 41.65
N ALA A 24 5.83 -4.84 40.66
CA ALA A 24 6.30 -4.62 39.29
C ALA A 24 6.42 -3.10 39.14
N PRO A 25 7.51 -2.59 38.57
CA PRO A 25 7.56 -1.17 38.28
C PRO A 25 6.25 -0.83 37.60
N SER A 26 5.56 0.18 38.16
CA SER A 26 4.35 0.69 37.52
C SER A 26 4.74 0.99 36.09
N ALA A 27 3.98 0.45 35.17
CA ALA A 27 4.15 0.77 33.75
C ALA A 27 4.26 2.30 33.62
N PRO A 28 5.22 2.83 32.85
CA PRO A 28 5.28 4.26 32.62
C PRO A 28 3.95 4.71 32.01
N ALA A 29 3.43 5.81 32.46
CA ALA A 29 2.10 6.28 32.10
C ALA A 29 2.21 7.27 30.93
N SER A 30 1.31 7.15 29.96
CA SER A 30 1.15 8.19 28.94
C SER A 30 0.63 9.48 29.61
N THR A 31 1.20 10.61 29.23
CA THR A 31 0.78 11.92 29.73
C THR A 31 -0.26 12.55 28.81
N VAL A 32 -1.31 13.13 29.38
CA VAL A 32 -2.35 13.86 28.65
C VAL A 32 -2.43 15.29 29.17
N THR A 33 -2.27 16.27 28.28
CA THR A 33 -2.29 17.69 28.66
C THR A 33 -2.87 18.58 27.56
N VAL A 34 -3.34 19.77 27.92
CA VAL A 34 -3.56 20.87 26.95
C VAL A 34 -2.35 21.81 27.03
N THR A 35 -1.67 21.95 25.89
CA THR A 35 -0.50 22.81 25.72
C THR A 35 -0.84 24.02 24.86
N GLY A 36 -0.27 25.20 25.16
CA GLY A 36 -0.53 26.43 24.41
C GLY A 36 -1.96 26.96 24.55
N GLY A 37 -2.87 26.20 25.14
CA GLY A 37 -4.28 26.52 25.23
C GLY A 37 -5.13 26.07 24.05
N ASP A 38 -4.51 25.44 23.03
CA ASP A 38 -5.10 25.08 21.75
C ASP A 38 -4.80 23.62 21.30
N THR A 39 -3.91 22.92 21.99
CA THR A 39 -3.47 21.58 21.60
C THR A 39 -3.75 20.56 22.70
N VAL A 40 -4.54 19.52 22.41
CA VAL A 40 -4.59 18.30 23.22
C VAL A 40 -3.38 17.45 22.84
N ARG A 41 -2.48 17.26 23.81
CA ARG A 41 -1.28 16.44 23.62
C ARG A 41 -1.35 15.17 24.44
N VAL A 42 -1.08 14.04 23.79
CA VAL A 42 -0.79 12.75 24.41
C VAL A 42 0.67 12.44 24.12
N ALA A 43 1.45 12.15 25.15
CA ALA A 43 2.86 11.81 24.99
C ALA A 43 3.21 10.66 25.93
N GLU A 44 3.90 9.67 25.39
CA GLU A 44 4.42 8.57 26.17
C GLU A 44 5.58 9.00 27.06
N SER A 45 5.70 8.37 28.23
CA SER A 45 6.82 8.54 29.16
C SER A 45 7.62 7.25 29.40
N GLY A 46 7.31 6.17 28.69
CA GLY A 46 7.89 4.86 28.87
C GLY A 46 8.06 4.08 27.56
N ASN A 47 8.35 2.81 27.67
CA ASN A 47 8.57 1.89 26.55
C ASN A 47 7.48 0.80 26.65
N GLU A 48 6.26 1.13 26.19
CA GLU A 48 5.08 0.25 26.18
C GLU A 48 4.37 0.30 24.86
N GLY A 49 3.69 -0.78 24.47
CA GLY A 49 2.76 -0.74 23.36
C GLY A 49 1.48 -0.02 23.81
N ASN A 50 1.21 1.14 23.24
CA ASN A 50 0.06 1.97 23.58
C ASN A 50 -1.15 1.71 22.69
N GLN A 51 -2.35 1.90 23.21
CA GLN A 51 -3.60 1.82 22.45
C GLN A 51 -4.42 3.09 22.69
N ILE A 52 -3.99 4.18 22.08
CA ILE A 52 -4.57 5.51 22.25
C ILE A 52 -5.81 5.66 21.37
N THR A 53 -6.91 6.03 21.98
CA THR A 53 -8.10 6.50 21.25
C THR A 53 -8.47 7.90 21.72
N VAL A 54 -8.68 8.80 20.75
CA VAL A 54 -9.17 10.16 21.02
C VAL A 54 -10.53 10.35 20.38
N SER A 55 -11.50 10.81 21.15
CA SER A 55 -12.86 11.16 20.70
C SER A 55 -13.29 12.51 21.27
N TYR A 56 -14.33 13.11 20.68
CA TYR A 56 -14.88 14.39 21.14
C TYR A 56 -16.36 14.24 21.50
N ASP A 57 -16.73 14.73 22.67
CA ASP A 57 -18.13 14.85 23.13
C ASP A 57 -18.61 16.28 22.92
N ALA A 58 -19.35 16.52 21.83
CA ALA A 58 -19.89 17.83 21.50
C ALA A 58 -20.94 18.35 22.50
N GLY A 59 -21.59 17.46 23.25
CA GLY A 59 -22.57 17.86 24.27
C GLY A 59 -21.93 18.39 25.56
N ALA A 60 -20.78 17.85 25.91
CA ALA A 60 -19.99 18.25 27.06
C ALA A 60 -18.85 19.22 26.73
N ASP A 61 -18.53 19.42 25.45
CA ASP A 61 -17.36 20.15 24.95
C ASP A 61 -16.06 19.61 25.55
N LEU A 62 -15.85 18.31 25.44
CA LEU A 62 -14.69 17.61 25.98
C LEU A 62 -14.06 16.66 24.99
N TYR A 63 -12.73 16.65 24.92
CA TYR A 63 -11.98 15.56 24.34
C TYR A 63 -11.80 14.46 25.37
N ARG A 64 -12.05 13.23 24.96
CA ARG A 64 -11.80 12.02 25.75
C ARG A 64 -10.62 11.27 25.15
N VAL A 65 -9.62 11.02 25.97
CA VAL A 65 -8.44 10.22 25.64
C VAL A 65 -8.50 8.94 26.45
N THR A 66 -8.36 7.80 25.78
CA THR A 66 -8.22 6.49 26.42
C THR A 66 -6.94 5.82 25.96
N ASP A 67 -6.28 5.13 26.89
CA ASP A 67 -5.20 4.19 26.58
C ASP A 67 -5.58 2.82 27.14
N ALA A 68 -5.90 1.87 26.27
CA ALA A 68 -6.35 0.56 26.71
C ALA A 68 -5.20 -0.34 27.22
N ALA A 69 -3.95 0.02 26.91
CA ALA A 69 -2.77 -0.77 27.27
C ALA A 69 -2.06 -0.25 28.53
N SER A 70 -2.08 1.07 28.78
CA SER A 70 -1.37 1.66 29.91
C SER A 70 -2.22 2.66 30.70
N THR A 71 -1.71 3.13 31.82
CA THR A 71 -2.38 4.16 32.63
C THR A 71 -2.09 5.55 32.09
N LEU A 72 -3.07 6.46 32.23
CA LEU A 72 -2.91 7.86 31.83
C LEU A 72 -2.54 8.72 33.04
N THR A 73 -1.74 9.74 32.81
CA THR A 73 -1.41 10.79 33.81
C THR A 73 -1.80 12.15 33.23
N PRO A 74 -3.02 12.64 33.50
CA PRO A 74 -3.44 13.95 33.02
C PRO A 74 -2.75 15.07 33.80
N SER A 75 -2.51 16.19 33.12
CA SER A 75 -1.97 17.41 33.71
C SER A 75 -2.62 18.66 33.11
N GLY A 76 -2.35 19.81 33.69
CA GLY A 76 -2.95 21.07 33.27
C GLY A 76 -4.47 21.11 33.54
N THR A 77 -5.25 21.32 32.47
CA THR A 77 -6.72 21.38 32.53
C THR A 77 -7.41 20.04 32.30
N CYS A 78 -6.65 19.00 31.94
CA CYS A 78 -7.19 17.65 31.73
C CYS A 78 -7.44 16.97 33.07
N LEU A 79 -8.49 16.17 33.15
CA LEU A 79 -8.93 15.49 34.38
C LEU A 79 -8.99 13.97 34.13
N MET A 80 -8.58 13.23 35.17
CA MET A 80 -8.74 11.77 35.19
C MET A 80 -10.22 11.39 35.34
N VAL A 81 -10.67 10.44 34.54
CA VAL A 81 -11.98 9.77 34.70
C VAL A 81 -11.78 8.43 35.40
N ASP A 82 -10.82 7.66 34.95
CA ASP A 82 -10.36 6.39 35.52
C ASP A 82 -8.87 6.17 35.19
N ALA A 83 -8.30 5.02 35.53
CA ALA A 83 -6.87 4.75 35.33
C ALA A 83 -6.42 4.87 33.86
N ASN A 84 -7.33 4.65 32.92
CA ASN A 84 -7.03 4.56 31.49
C ASN A 84 -7.77 5.63 30.66
N THR A 85 -8.50 6.53 31.32
CA THR A 85 -9.32 7.54 30.64
C THR A 85 -9.12 8.92 31.24
N ALA A 86 -8.83 9.90 30.41
CA ALA A 86 -8.77 11.30 30.74
C ALA A 86 -9.71 12.12 29.86
N THR A 87 -10.15 13.28 30.38
CA THR A 87 -10.90 14.28 29.61
C THR A 87 -10.22 15.62 29.64
N CYS A 88 -10.21 16.32 28.52
CA CYS A 88 -9.67 17.67 28.38
C CYS A 88 -10.75 18.62 27.84
N PRO A 89 -10.79 19.90 28.29
CA PRO A 89 -11.73 20.88 27.73
C PRO A 89 -11.58 21.03 26.23
N GLY A 90 -12.70 21.14 25.50
CA GLY A 90 -12.75 21.29 24.06
C GLY A 90 -12.63 22.73 23.57
N ALA A 91 -12.98 23.68 24.41
CA ALA A 91 -12.98 25.11 24.05
C ALA A 91 -11.58 25.60 23.64
N GLY A 92 -11.49 26.07 22.38
CA GLY A 92 -10.27 26.65 21.82
C GLY A 92 -9.26 25.64 21.32
N ILE A 93 -9.55 24.33 21.34
CA ILE A 93 -8.67 23.31 20.76
C ILE A 93 -8.80 23.31 19.24
N ASP A 94 -7.68 23.40 18.57
CA ASP A 94 -7.54 23.31 17.11
C ASP A 94 -6.58 22.20 16.66
N THR A 95 -5.83 21.61 17.60
CA THR A 95 -4.84 20.58 17.31
C THR A 95 -4.94 19.40 18.28
N ILE A 96 -4.79 18.19 17.74
CA ILE A 96 -4.55 16.96 18.51
C ILE A 96 -3.17 16.44 18.14
N SER A 97 -2.31 16.24 19.15
CA SER A 97 -0.97 15.68 18.97
C SER A 97 -0.83 14.42 19.83
N VAL A 98 -0.46 13.29 19.17
CA VAL A 98 -0.21 12.02 19.84
C VAL A 98 1.18 11.52 19.46
N ASP A 99 1.95 11.11 20.46
CA ASP A 99 3.31 10.58 20.32
C ASP A 99 3.43 9.36 21.25
N THR A 100 3.59 8.16 20.69
CA THR A 100 3.49 6.90 21.44
C THR A 100 4.84 6.20 21.69
N GLY A 101 5.93 6.60 21.03
CA GLY A 101 7.28 6.12 21.36
C GLY A 101 7.63 4.77 20.74
N ASP A 102 8.30 3.90 21.54
CA ASP A 102 8.81 2.61 21.04
C ASP A 102 7.73 1.51 21.14
N ARG A 103 7.85 0.45 20.33
CA ARG A 103 7.01 -0.74 20.25
C ARG A 103 5.76 -0.58 19.38
N ASP A 104 5.06 -1.71 19.25
CA ASP A 104 3.86 -1.80 18.41
C ASP A 104 2.70 -1.04 19.05
N ASP A 105 2.33 0.07 18.46
CA ASP A 105 1.35 1.02 18.96
C ASP A 105 0.09 1.10 18.11
N ALA A 106 -1.00 1.57 18.69
CA ALA A 106 -2.22 1.91 17.98
C ALA A 106 -2.70 3.30 18.37
N ILE A 107 -2.78 4.19 17.38
CA ILE A 107 -3.35 5.53 17.53
C ILE A 107 -4.63 5.59 16.70
N THR A 108 -5.75 5.93 17.33
CA THR A 108 -7.03 6.09 16.64
C THR A 108 -7.71 7.38 17.04
N LEU A 109 -7.99 8.24 16.07
CA LEU A 109 -8.90 9.36 16.23
C LEU A 109 -10.30 8.97 15.71
N ASP A 110 -11.33 9.16 16.52
CA ASP A 110 -12.69 8.81 16.14
C ASP A 110 -13.26 9.80 15.11
N ALA A 111 -13.22 9.41 13.85
CA ALA A 111 -13.68 10.22 12.72
C ALA A 111 -15.17 10.61 12.78
N ALA A 112 -15.99 9.92 13.61
CA ALA A 112 -17.39 10.24 13.78
C ALA A 112 -17.61 11.40 14.76
N THR A 113 -16.64 11.68 15.62
CA THR A 113 -16.78 12.66 16.71
C THR A 113 -15.82 13.85 16.60
N ILE A 114 -14.60 13.63 16.11
CA ILE A 114 -13.59 14.71 15.97
C ILE A 114 -14.06 15.77 14.95
N PRO A 115 -14.09 17.05 15.33
CA PRO A 115 -14.47 18.14 14.43
C PRO A 115 -13.52 18.27 13.24
N SER A 116 -14.06 18.51 12.03
CA SER A 116 -13.28 18.60 10.78
C SER A 116 -12.32 19.81 10.72
N THR A 117 -12.39 20.71 11.70
CA THR A 117 -11.50 21.88 11.83
C THR A 117 -10.21 21.58 12.59
N ILE A 118 -10.13 20.42 13.22
CA ILE A 118 -8.95 20.00 13.97
C ILE A 118 -7.80 19.64 13.03
N THR A 119 -6.59 20.01 13.40
CA THR A 119 -5.36 19.52 12.80
C THR A 119 -4.85 18.33 13.61
N GLU A 120 -4.45 17.26 12.95
CA GLU A 120 -3.91 16.07 13.63
C GLU A 120 -2.42 15.89 13.37
N ASN A 121 -1.65 15.65 14.45
CA ASN A 121 -0.23 15.31 14.39
C ASN A 121 -0.02 14.02 15.16
N LEU A 122 0.03 12.90 14.44
CA LEU A 122 0.12 11.56 15.01
C LEU A 122 1.48 10.97 14.67
N ASN A 123 2.22 10.54 15.66
CA ASN A 123 3.53 9.94 15.52
C ASN A 123 3.60 8.66 16.35
N ALA A 124 3.80 7.52 15.71
CA ALA A 124 3.88 6.25 16.41
C ALA A 124 5.33 5.88 16.76
N ALA A 125 6.33 6.42 16.02
CA ALA A 125 7.77 6.23 16.21
C ALA A 125 8.24 4.80 15.92
N ASP A 126 8.92 4.08 16.86
CA ASP A 126 9.53 2.79 16.57
C ASP A 126 8.56 1.64 16.89
N GLY A 127 8.23 0.82 15.92
CA GLY A 127 7.32 -0.32 16.14
C GLY A 127 6.63 -0.76 14.86
N ASN A 128 5.77 -1.78 14.94
CA ASN A 128 4.84 -2.06 13.83
C ASN A 128 3.48 -1.48 14.20
N ASP A 129 3.21 -0.30 13.73
CA ASP A 129 2.20 0.56 14.28
C ASP A 129 0.93 0.64 13.43
N ASN A 130 -0.16 1.03 14.09
CA ASN A 130 -1.42 1.30 13.44
C ASN A 130 -1.88 2.73 13.73
N VAL A 131 -1.70 3.64 12.77
CA VAL A 131 -2.04 5.05 12.89
C VAL A 131 -3.28 5.37 12.07
N ARG A 132 -4.37 5.73 12.74
CA ARG A 132 -5.63 6.09 12.10
C ARG A 132 -6.10 7.48 12.51
N GLY A 133 -6.04 8.42 11.58
CA GLY A 133 -6.58 9.77 11.73
C GLY A 133 -8.10 9.83 11.56
N ALA A 134 -8.67 10.98 11.89
CA ALA A 134 -10.11 11.27 11.85
C ALA A 134 -10.58 11.86 10.50
N ASN A 135 -9.78 11.80 9.43
CA ASN A 135 -10.02 12.49 8.15
C ASN A 135 -9.97 14.02 8.26
N THR A 136 -9.27 14.54 9.24
CA THR A 136 -8.92 15.96 9.36
C THR A 136 -7.52 16.20 8.82
N PRO A 137 -7.18 17.42 8.34
CA PRO A 137 -5.86 17.65 7.78
C PRO A 137 -4.77 17.54 8.85
N GLY A 138 -3.66 16.89 8.51
CA GLY A 138 -2.57 16.75 9.47
C GLY A 138 -1.35 16.03 8.95
N THR A 139 -0.54 15.56 9.87
CA THR A 139 0.62 14.70 9.59
C THR A 139 0.51 13.43 10.42
N LEU A 140 0.54 12.30 9.73
CA LEU A 140 0.51 10.97 10.32
C LEU A 140 1.83 10.28 9.97
N SER A 141 2.52 9.79 10.99
CA SER A 141 3.81 9.11 10.85
C SER A 141 3.78 7.74 11.52
N GLY A 142 4.18 6.71 10.78
CA GLY A 142 4.49 5.39 11.34
C GLY A 142 5.84 5.43 12.06
N GLY A 143 6.91 5.48 11.33
CA GLY A 143 8.28 5.50 11.84
C GLY A 143 9.10 4.32 11.33
N PRO A 144 10.06 3.82 12.11
CA PRO A 144 10.71 2.55 11.82
C PRO A 144 9.84 1.35 12.20
N GLY A 145 9.52 0.48 11.25
CA GLY A 145 8.71 -0.72 11.46
C GLY A 145 7.84 -1.04 10.26
N ASN A 146 6.93 -2.00 10.38
CA ASN A 146 5.97 -2.25 9.31
C ASN A 146 4.62 -1.68 9.73
N ASP A 147 4.30 -0.52 9.21
CA ASP A 147 3.24 0.32 9.72
C ASP A 147 1.98 0.30 8.84
N SER A 148 0.85 0.58 9.47
CA SER A 148 -0.40 0.87 8.79
C SER A 148 -0.83 2.29 9.10
N VAL A 149 -0.71 3.19 8.11
CA VAL A 149 -1.02 4.61 8.26
C VAL A 149 -2.23 4.98 7.40
N ARG A 150 -3.29 5.46 8.04
CA ARG A 150 -4.50 5.84 7.33
C ARG A 150 -5.07 7.17 7.82
N GLY A 151 -5.36 8.09 6.89
CA GLY A 151 -5.95 9.37 7.25
C GLY A 151 -5.90 10.38 6.11
N ARG A 152 -5.93 11.67 6.47
CA ARG A 152 -5.92 12.80 5.55
C ARG A 152 -4.72 13.70 5.80
N GLY A 153 -4.12 14.20 4.73
CA GLY A 153 -3.04 15.18 4.78
C GLY A 153 -1.69 14.58 4.35
N THR A 154 -0.69 14.66 5.19
CA THR A 154 0.61 14.05 4.91
C THR A 154 0.76 12.75 5.68
N LEU A 155 0.90 11.65 4.96
CA LEU A 155 1.11 10.32 5.49
C LEU A 155 2.56 9.92 5.20
N ASN A 156 3.36 9.77 6.26
CA ASN A 156 4.75 9.31 6.16
C ASN A 156 4.84 7.93 6.83
N ALA A 157 5.12 6.90 6.07
CA ALA A 157 5.28 5.57 6.64
C ALA A 157 6.61 5.47 7.40
N GLY A 158 7.72 5.64 6.72
CA GLY A 158 9.02 5.64 7.36
C GLY A 158 9.94 4.55 6.84
N SER A 159 10.40 3.66 7.69
CA SER A 159 11.23 2.54 7.24
C SER A 159 10.58 1.22 7.60
N GLY A 160 10.49 0.33 6.65
CA GLY A 160 9.83 -0.95 6.79
C GLY A 160 8.97 -1.27 5.59
N ASN A 161 8.08 -2.25 5.71
CA ASN A 161 7.15 -2.54 4.63
C ASN A 161 5.76 -2.11 5.07
N ASP A 162 5.34 -0.98 4.55
CA ASP A 162 4.25 -0.21 5.12
C ASP A 162 2.98 -0.26 4.24
N SER A 163 1.85 0.12 4.84
CA SER A 163 0.59 0.28 4.14
C SER A 163 0.01 1.66 4.39
N LEU A 164 -0.07 2.48 3.34
CA LEU A 164 -0.62 3.82 3.39
C LEU A 164 -1.97 3.87 2.69
N THR A 165 -2.95 4.45 3.37
CA THR A 165 -4.26 4.72 2.75
C THR A 165 -4.66 6.16 3.02
N GLY A 166 -4.76 6.94 1.96
CA GLY A 166 -5.27 8.30 1.99
C GLY A 166 -6.77 8.39 2.24
N SER A 167 -7.30 9.56 2.14
CA SER A 167 -8.71 9.89 2.34
C SER A 167 -9.42 10.18 1.00
N PRO A 168 -10.70 10.58 1.01
CA PRO A 168 -11.35 11.10 -0.20
C PRO A 168 -10.94 12.53 -0.60
N GLN A 169 -9.96 13.13 0.03
CA GLN A 169 -9.44 14.47 -0.26
C GLN A 169 -7.97 14.37 -0.69
N ALA A 170 -7.44 15.46 -1.22
CA ALA A 170 -6.04 15.52 -1.63
C ALA A 170 -5.08 15.24 -0.47
N ASP A 171 -4.24 14.24 -0.64
CA ASP A 171 -3.29 13.74 0.33
C ASP A 171 -1.85 13.70 -0.23
N ASN A 172 -0.88 13.56 0.66
CA ASN A 172 0.52 13.38 0.30
C ASN A 172 1.02 12.10 0.97
N LEU A 173 1.25 11.05 0.16
CA LEU A 173 1.67 9.74 0.63
C LEU A 173 3.15 9.53 0.34
N ARG A 174 3.89 9.13 1.37
CA ARG A 174 5.33 8.82 1.32
C ARG A 174 5.61 7.50 1.99
N GLY A 175 5.94 6.48 1.19
CA GLY A 175 6.40 5.16 1.68
C GLY A 175 7.75 5.28 2.35
N SER A 176 8.69 5.93 1.70
CA SER A 176 10.06 6.23 2.12
C SER A 176 11.02 5.04 1.91
N SER A 177 11.18 4.10 2.82
CA SER A 177 12.12 2.99 2.61
C SER A 177 11.53 1.64 3.01
N GLY A 178 11.60 0.70 2.10
CA GLY A 178 11.02 -0.61 2.25
C GLY A 178 10.09 -0.95 1.09
N ARG A 179 9.30 -1.97 1.23
CA ARG A 179 8.32 -2.35 0.22
C ARG A 179 6.95 -1.92 0.69
N ASP A 180 6.47 -0.85 0.11
CA ASP A 180 5.28 -0.18 0.58
C ASP A 180 4.08 -0.42 -0.35
N MET A 181 2.90 -0.41 0.23
CA MET A 181 1.64 -0.45 -0.51
C MET A 181 0.88 0.84 -0.28
N LEU A 182 0.61 1.56 -1.38
CA LEU A 182 0.01 2.87 -1.36
C LEU A 182 -1.35 2.86 -2.05
N ASP A 183 -2.33 3.50 -1.41
CA ASP A 183 -3.66 3.81 -1.95
C ASP A 183 -3.96 5.27 -1.60
N GLY A 184 -3.95 6.16 -2.59
CA GLY A 184 -4.25 7.58 -2.38
C GLY A 184 -5.68 7.83 -1.90
N GLY A 185 -6.58 6.91 -2.19
CA GLY A 185 -8.00 7.13 -1.99
C GLY A 185 -8.61 7.88 -3.17
N PHE A 186 -9.68 8.65 -2.92
CA PHE A 186 -10.14 9.63 -3.90
C PHE A 186 -9.40 10.94 -3.65
N GLY A 187 -9.33 11.80 -4.64
CA GLY A 187 -8.71 13.10 -4.46
C GLY A 187 -7.72 13.42 -5.56
N ALA A 188 -6.87 14.38 -5.30
CA ALA A 188 -5.73 14.68 -6.16
C ALA A 188 -4.47 14.51 -5.32
N ASP A 189 -3.96 13.31 -5.28
CA ASP A 189 -2.95 12.86 -4.35
C ASP A 189 -1.54 13.01 -4.91
N ASP A 190 -0.57 13.20 -4.03
CA ASP A 190 0.86 13.22 -4.35
C ASP A 190 1.49 11.95 -3.76
N ILE A 191 1.86 10.98 -4.63
CA ILE A 191 2.17 9.61 -4.24
C ILE A 191 3.62 9.28 -4.61
N SER A 192 4.43 8.99 -3.59
CA SER A 192 5.83 8.59 -3.70
C SER A 192 6.05 7.29 -2.91
N GLY A 193 6.57 6.26 -3.58
CA GLY A 193 6.94 5.00 -2.95
C GLY A 193 8.23 5.16 -2.14
N GLY A 194 9.25 5.67 -2.77
CA GLY A 194 10.55 5.93 -2.16
C GLY A 194 11.63 4.95 -2.62
N SER A 195 12.17 4.18 -1.74
CA SER A 195 13.24 3.24 -2.09
C SER A 195 12.83 1.78 -1.87
N SER A 196 13.18 0.93 -2.78
CA SER A 196 12.92 -0.52 -2.92
C SER A 196 11.80 -0.77 -3.93
N THR A 197 10.88 -1.69 -3.64
CA THR A 197 9.84 -2.08 -4.60
C THR A 197 8.48 -1.74 -4.03
N ASP A 198 7.88 -0.70 -4.56
CA ASP A 198 6.65 -0.14 -4.05
C ASP A 198 5.45 -0.44 -4.96
N THR A 199 4.29 -0.57 -4.35
CA THR A 199 3.06 -0.97 -5.02
C THR A 199 1.99 0.10 -4.88
N LEU A 200 1.50 0.58 -6.01
CA LEU A 200 0.35 1.47 -6.07
C LEU A 200 -0.90 0.71 -6.48
N VAL A 201 -1.98 0.91 -5.74
CA VAL A 201 -3.28 0.28 -5.97
C VAL A 201 -4.44 1.29 -5.97
N TYR A 202 -5.51 0.97 -6.68
CA TYR A 202 -6.73 1.79 -6.78
C TYR A 202 -8.00 0.96 -6.50
N PRO A 203 -8.17 0.41 -5.29
CA PRO A 203 -9.17 -0.63 -5.01
C PRO A 203 -10.63 -0.14 -5.04
N ALA A 204 -10.88 1.15 -4.87
CA ALA A 204 -12.21 1.71 -4.72
C ALA A 204 -12.79 2.34 -6.01
N ARG A 205 -12.14 2.12 -7.17
CA ARG A 205 -12.57 2.75 -8.43
C ARG A 205 -13.71 1.98 -9.08
N ILE A 206 -14.70 2.73 -9.59
CA ILE A 206 -15.82 2.22 -10.39
C ILE A 206 -15.67 2.57 -11.87
N ASN A 207 -14.67 3.37 -12.21
CA ASN A 207 -14.21 3.67 -13.58
C ASN A 207 -12.75 3.28 -13.72
N GLY A 208 -12.33 3.04 -14.95
CA GLY A 208 -10.93 2.76 -15.24
C GLY A 208 -10.02 3.95 -14.90
N ILE A 209 -8.77 3.64 -14.64
CA ILE A 209 -7.74 4.63 -14.31
C ILE A 209 -6.86 4.97 -15.50
N ASN A 210 -6.23 6.13 -15.45
CA ASN A 210 -5.17 6.54 -16.35
C ASN A 210 -3.97 6.98 -15.52
N VAL A 211 -2.92 6.19 -15.48
CA VAL A 211 -1.75 6.44 -14.66
C VAL A 211 -0.48 6.39 -15.50
N THR A 212 0.35 7.43 -15.34
CA THR A 212 1.69 7.52 -15.95
C THR A 212 2.71 7.72 -14.84
N ILE A 213 3.44 6.68 -14.50
CA ILE A 213 4.49 6.71 -13.48
C ILE A 213 5.56 7.75 -13.90
N GLY A 214 6.00 8.58 -12.96
CA GLY A 214 7.08 9.54 -13.16
C GLY A 214 6.75 10.73 -14.06
N SER A 215 5.49 10.93 -14.45
CA SER A 215 5.10 12.03 -15.31
C SER A 215 5.21 13.41 -14.65
N GLY A 216 5.06 13.46 -13.32
CA GLY A 216 4.99 14.70 -12.54
C GLY A 216 3.81 15.59 -12.90
N ASN A 217 2.86 15.06 -13.66
CA ASN A 217 1.66 15.78 -14.12
C ASN A 217 0.46 15.35 -13.26
N ASN A 218 -0.28 16.28 -12.72
CA ASN A 218 -1.50 16.02 -11.93
C ASN A 218 -2.64 15.48 -12.82
N ASN A 219 -2.45 14.33 -13.48
CA ASN A 219 -3.39 13.75 -14.42
C ASN A 219 -3.57 12.23 -14.30
N ASP A 220 -2.98 11.64 -13.26
CA ASP A 220 -3.05 10.22 -12.97
C ASP A 220 -4.32 9.86 -12.16
N GLY A 221 -4.65 8.57 -12.08
CA GLY A 221 -5.81 8.07 -11.34
C GLY A 221 -7.10 8.01 -12.16
N GLY A 222 -8.24 7.90 -11.48
CA GLY A 222 -9.58 7.80 -12.08
C GLY A 222 -10.28 9.15 -12.27
N PRO A 223 -11.43 9.15 -12.94
CA PRO A 223 -12.28 10.35 -13.01
C PRO A 223 -12.76 10.84 -11.63
N GLU A 224 -12.80 9.95 -10.66
CA GLU A 224 -13.20 10.19 -9.28
C GLU A 224 -12.19 11.03 -8.49
N ASP A 225 -10.93 11.08 -8.94
CA ASP A 225 -9.85 11.79 -8.26
C ASP A 225 -9.82 13.28 -8.59
N GLN A 226 -10.78 13.74 -9.39
CA GLN A 226 -10.82 15.13 -9.80
C GLN A 226 -11.26 16.07 -8.68
N THR A 227 -10.30 16.85 -8.17
CA THR A 227 -10.59 18.09 -7.43
C THR A 227 -10.36 19.28 -8.35
N GLY A 228 -11.42 19.72 -9.04
CA GLY A 228 -11.30 20.74 -10.09
C GLY A 228 -10.71 20.16 -11.39
N SER A 229 -9.50 20.59 -11.77
CA SER A 229 -8.77 20.08 -12.95
C SER A 229 -7.56 19.22 -12.57
N ARG A 230 -7.42 18.83 -11.30
CA ARG A 230 -6.29 18.05 -10.82
C ARG A 230 -6.70 16.61 -10.53
N ARG A 231 -5.78 15.70 -10.74
CA ARG A 231 -5.81 14.29 -10.38
C ARG A 231 -4.51 13.97 -9.65
N ASP A 232 -4.25 12.71 -9.42
CA ASP A 232 -3.05 12.25 -8.73
C ASP A 232 -1.77 12.64 -9.47
N THR A 233 -0.70 12.74 -8.71
CA THR A 233 0.69 12.79 -9.19
C THR A 233 1.40 11.55 -8.69
N VAL A 234 1.77 10.66 -9.60
CA VAL A 234 2.50 9.43 -9.30
C VAL A 234 3.97 9.63 -9.64
N HIS A 235 4.83 9.49 -8.64
CA HIS A 235 6.28 9.65 -8.82
C HIS A 235 6.92 8.42 -9.48
N GLY A 236 8.14 8.58 -10.01
CA GLY A 236 8.89 7.53 -10.71
C GLY A 236 9.61 6.53 -9.79
N ASP A 237 9.16 6.42 -8.57
CA ASP A 237 9.63 5.51 -7.53
C ASP A 237 8.53 4.48 -7.14
N ILE A 238 7.67 4.16 -8.09
CA ILE A 238 6.67 3.10 -8.02
C ILE A 238 7.06 2.01 -9.02
N GLU A 239 7.29 0.79 -8.56
CA GLU A 239 7.68 -0.34 -9.41
C GLU A 239 6.53 -1.26 -9.78
N ILE A 240 5.45 -1.27 -9.01
CA ILE A 240 4.28 -2.12 -9.28
C ILE A 240 3.01 -1.25 -9.29
N LEU A 241 2.30 -1.30 -10.42
CA LEU A 241 1.03 -0.60 -10.59
C LEU A 241 -0.07 -1.61 -10.91
N PHE A 242 -1.09 -1.62 -10.06
CA PHE A 242 -2.32 -2.36 -10.34
C PHE A 242 -3.37 -1.43 -10.93
N GLY A 243 -3.94 -1.86 -12.04
CA GLY A 243 -5.17 -1.33 -12.58
C GLY A 243 -6.40 -1.78 -11.81
N THR A 244 -7.52 -1.79 -12.48
CA THR A 244 -8.85 -2.10 -11.93
C THR A 244 -9.48 -3.30 -12.68
N GLU A 245 -10.74 -3.59 -12.41
CA GLU A 245 -11.53 -4.60 -13.18
C GLU A 245 -12.20 -3.98 -14.43
N ILE A 246 -11.74 -2.80 -14.87
CA ILE A 246 -12.34 -2.00 -15.95
C ILE A 246 -11.20 -1.46 -16.82
N ASN A 247 -11.52 -1.05 -18.06
CA ASN A 247 -10.52 -0.58 -19.03
C ASN A 247 -9.63 0.54 -18.49
N ASP A 248 -8.33 0.28 -18.38
CA ASP A 248 -7.32 1.16 -17.83
C ASP A 248 -6.30 1.64 -18.87
N VAL A 249 -5.60 2.72 -18.51
CA VAL A 249 -4.41 3.19 -19.22
C VAL A 249 -3.25 3.26 -18.23
N LEU A 250 -2.28 2.36 -18.40
CA LEU A 250 -1.14 2.22 -17.49
C LEU A 250 0.16 2.49 -18.26
N VAL A 251 0.95 3.44 -17.81
CA VAL A 251 2.19 3.84 -18.49
C VAL A 251 3.35 3.87 -17.49
N GLY A 252 4.36 3.05 -17.73
CA GLY A 252 5.62 3.04 -16.98
C GLY A 252 6.54 4.20 -17.36
N ASP A 253 7.71 4.28 -16.75
CA ASP A 253 8.67 5.34 -17.01
C ASP A 253 9.96 4.84 -17.71
N ARG A 254 11.11 4.95 -17.09
CA ARG A 254 12.41 4.50 -17.63
C ARG A 254 13.02 3.37 -16.84
N SER A 255 12.41 3.01 -15.74
CA SER A 255 12.86 1.98 -14.81
C SER A 255 12.31 0.60 -15.23
N ALA A 256 12.34 -0.36 -14.37
CA ALA A 256 11.78 -1.69 -14.61
C ALA A 256 10.50 -1.86 -13.79
N GLU A 257 9.36 -1.76 -14.43
CA GLU A 257 8.06 -1.79 -13.77
C GLU A 257 7.30 -3.11 -13.99
N THR A 258 6.32 -3.32 -13.13
CA THR A 258 5.27 -4.32 -13.30
C THR A 258 3.92 -3.62 -13.40
N LEU A 259 3.33 -3.62 -14.60
CA LEU A 259 2.01 -3.08 -14.89
C LEU A 259 1.00 -4.22 -15.00
N ILE A 260 -0.08 -4.14 -14.25
CA ILE A 260 -1.09 -5.20 -14.11
C ILE A 260 -2.47 -4.62 -14.42
N GLY A 261 -3.09 -5.02 -15.56
CA GLY A 261 -4.40 -4.51 -15.99
C GLY A 261 -5.53 -5.03 -15.10
N LEU A 262 -5.59 -6.31 -14.83
CA LEU A 262 -6.63 -7.09 -14.15
C LEU A 262 -7.78 -7.43 -15.09
N GLY A 263 -8.78 -6.62 -15.22
CA GLY A 263 -9.92 -6.90 -16.09
C GLY A 263 -10.36 -5.68 -16.89
N GLY A 264 -11.02 -5.93 -18.01
CA GLY A 264 -11.35 -4.88 -18.96
C GLY A 264 -10.42 -4.90 -20.17
N ASP A 265 -10.71 -4.09 -21.18
CA ASP A 265 -9.83 -3.93 -22.35
C ASP A 265 -8.78 -2.85 -22.04
N ASP A 266 -7.58 -3.25 -21.64
CA ASP A 266 -6.55 -2.37 -21.10
C ASP A 266 -5.55 -1.89 -22.15
N PHE A 267 -4.96 -0.73 -21.88
CA PHE A 267 -3.84 -0.17 -22.62
C PHE A 267 -2.64 0.03 -21.70
N ALA A 268 -1.60 -0.80 -21.83
CA ALA A 268 -0.42 -0.72 -21.00
C ALA A 268 0.88 -0.58 -21.79
N ILE A 269 1.75 0.35 -21.37
CA ILE A 269 3.05 0.63 -21.99
C ILE A 269 4.15 0.62 -20.93
N GLY A 270 5.17 -0.24 -21.09
CA GLY A 270 6.35 -0.29 -20.23
C GLY A 270 7.30 0.89 -20.42
N ASN A 271 7.47 1.39 -21.63
CA ASN A 271 8.45 2.39 -22.07
C ASN A 271 9.89 1.86 -22.10
N SER A 272 10.74 2.30 -21.17
CA SER A 272 12.13 1.85 -21.13
C SER A 272 12.37 1.06 -19.87
N GLY A 273 13.20 0.05 -19.94
CA GLY A 273 13.47 -0.75 -18.76
C GLY A 273 13.40 -2.24 -19.08
N ARG A 274 13.20 -3.03 -18.10
CA ARG A 274 12.87 -4.45 -18.26
C ARG A 274 11.54 -4.70 -17.60
N ASP A 275 10.49 -4.50 -18.36
CA ASP A 275 9.16 -4.42 -17.84
C ASP A 275 8.42 -5.75 -17.83
N THR A 276 7.49 -5.87 -16.91
CA THR A 276 6.50 -6.93 -16.88
C THR A 276 5.12 -6.31 -17.07
N VAL A 277 4.46 -6.61 -18.19
CA VAL A 277 3.16 -6.07 -18.55
C VAL A 277 2.16 -7.21 -18.66
N LEU A 278 1.17 -7.20 -17.79
CA LEU A 278 0.16 -8.26 -17.63
C LEU A 278 -1.23 -7.68 -17.90
N GLY A 279 -1.93 -8.16 -18.95
CA GLY A 279 -3.31 -7.75 -19.26
C GLY A 279 -4.31 -8.40 -18.30
N PHE A 280 -4.33 -9.71 -18.21
CA PHE A 280 -5.30 -10.58 -17.57
C PHE A 280 -6.59 -10.70 -18.42
N ASP A 281 -7.81 -10.40 -17.86
CA ASP A 281 -9.07 -10.65 -18.55
C ASP A 281 -9.47 -9.46 -19.44
N GLY A 282 -9.57 -9.66 -20.76
CA GLY A 282 -9.98 -8.62 -21.69
C GLY A 282 -9.22 -8.63 -23.00
N ASN A 283 -9.52 -7.71 -23.92
CA ASN A 283 -8.78 -7.58 -25.18
C ASN A 283 -7.74 -6.47 -25.06
N ASP A 284 -6.56 -6.80 -24.60
CA ASP A 284 -5.54 -5.86 -24.16
C ASP A 284 -4.60 -5.40 -25.27
N LEU A 285 -4.14 -4.16 -25.15
CA LEU A 285 -3.03 -3.63 -25.93
C LEU A 285 -1.81 -3.41 -25.03
N LEU A 286 -0.85 -4.33 -25.11
CA LEU A 286 0.36 -4.33 -24.31
C LEU A 286 1.59 -3.97 -25.13
N ILE A 287 2.38 -3.01 -24.69
CA ILE A 287 3.56 -2.51 -25.41
C ILE A 287 4.75 -2.48 -24.45
N GLY A 288 5.87 -3.14 -24.83
CA GLY A 288 7.13 -3.12 -24.06
C GLY A 288 7.92 -1.84 -24.29
N GLU A 289 8.07 -1.42 -25.53
CA GLU A 289 8.92 -0.35 -26.09
C GLU A 289 10.41 -0.71 -26.04
N SER A 290 11.21 -0.22 -25.12
CA SER A 290 12.65 -0.49 -25.12
C SER A 290 13.12 -1.23 -23.89
N GLY A 291 13.68 -2.41 -24.07
CA GLY A 291 14.13 -3.23 -22.97
C GLY A 291 14.08 -4.72 -23.28
N SER A 292 14.08 -5.53 -22.27
CA SER A 292 13.88 -6.97 -22.42
C SER A 292 12.64 -7.38 -21.64
N ASP A 293 11.49 -7.23 -22.28
CA ASP A 293 10.20 -7.16 -21.63
C ASP A 293 9.48 -8.52 -21.57
N LEU A 294 8.61 -8.65 -20.60
CA LEU A 294 7.69 -9.76 -20.45
C LEU A 294 6.25 -9.28 -20.62
N LEU A 295 5.62 -9.60 -21.74
CA LEU A 295 4.23 -9.27 -22.01
C LEU A 295 3.37 -10.54 -21.93
N ARG A 296 2.27 -10.49 -21.19
CA ARG A 296 1.27 -11.56 -21.12
C ARG A 296 -0.11 -10.95 -21.27
N GLY A 297 -0.82 -11.37 -22.32
CA GLY A 297 -2.22 -11.04 -22.48
C GLY A 297 -3.06 -11.70 -21.41
N GLY A 298 -3.63 -12.80 -21.67
CA GLY A 298 -4.50 -13.53 -20.75
C GLY A 298 -5.62 -14.21 -21.49
N PRO A 299 -6.80 -14.31 -20.92
CA PRO A 299 -8.03 -14.56 -21.65
C PRO A 299 -8.48 -13.32 -22.44
N GLY A 300 -8.75 -13.49 -23.74
CA GLY A 300 -9.17 -12.42 -24.64
C GLY A 300 -8.31 -12.31 -25.90
N ALA A 301 -8.71 -11.45 -26.82
CA ALA A 301 -8.00 -11.27 -28.09
C ALA A 301 -6.99 -10.12 -27.98
N ASP A 302 -5.79 -10.44 -27.54
CA ASP A 302 -4.76 -9.49 -27.16
C ASP A 302 -3.89 -9.02 -28.32
N ARG A 303 -3.35 -7.82 -28.14
CA ARG A 303 -2.35 -7.25 -29.04
C ARG A 303 -1.08 -6.91 -28.27
N GLN A 304 0.00 -7.64 -28.52
CA GLN A 304 1.29 -7.50 -27.84
C GLN A 304 2.37 -7.02 -28.79
N LEU A 305 3.10 -5.97 -28.41
CA LEU A 305 4.17 -5.37 -29.16
C LEU A 305 5.42 -5.25 -28.28
N GLY A 306 6.42 -6.12 -28.47
CA GLY A 306 7.69 -6.06 -27.74
C GLY A 306 8.48 -4.81 -28.11
N LYS A 307 8.59 -4.48 -29.40
CA LYS A 307 9.31 -3.34 -29.97
C LYS A 307 10.81 -3.55 -30.03
N SER A 308 11.60 -3.08 -29.07
CA SER A 308 13.06 -3.17 -29.15
C SER A 308 13.68 -3.82 -27.91
N GLY A 309 14.39 -4.91 -28.13
CA GLY A 309 15.03 -5.68 -27.08
C GLY A 309 14.81 -7.18 -27.24
N ASN A 310 15.09 -7.93 -26.19
CA ASN A 310 14.91 -9.39 -26.24
C ASN A 310 13.66 -9.78 -25.43
N ASP A 311 12.53 -9.77 -26.09
CA ASP A 311 11.24 -9.81 -25.46
C ASP A 311 10.65 -11.21 -25.29
N ARG A 312 9.78 -11.35 -24.32
CA ARG A 312 8.97 -12.56 -24.12
C ARG A 312 7.50 -12.22 -24.17
N LEU A 313 6.83 -12.66 -25.24
CA LEU A 313 5.41 -12.44 -25.47
C LEU A 313 4.65 -13.75 -25.32
N ALA A 314 3.57 -13.71 -24.57
CA ALA A 314 2.66 -14.84 -24.44
C ALA A 314 1.21 -14.34 -24.58
N GLY A 315 0.55 -14.71 -25.69
CA GLY A 315 -0.84 -14.39 -25.97
C GLY A 315 -1.72 -14.87 -24.83
N GLY A 316 -2.30 -15.98 -24.94
CA GLY A 316 -3.13 -16.49 -23.88
C GLY A 316 -4.22 -17.40 -24.40
N ALA A 317 -5.44 -17.13 -24.04
CA ALA A 317 -6.59 -17.74 -24.70
C ALA A 317 -7.08 -16.81 -25.82
N ASP A 318 -7.90 -17.38 -26.73
CA ASP A 318 -8.48 -16.67 -27.86
C ASP A 318 -7.47 -16.25 -28.96
N ALA A 319 -7.81 -15.28 -29.79
CA ALA A 319 -7.08 -15.01 -31.02
C ALA A 319 -6.16 -13.80 -30.89
N ASP A 320 -4.91 -14.04 -30.60
CA ASP A 320 -3.92 -13.03 -30.28
C ASP A 320 -3.12 -12.50 -31.47
N PHE A 321 -2.61 -11.28 -31.33
CA PHE A 321 -1.62 -10.70 -32.22
C PHE A 321 -0.33 -10.38 -31.48
N LEU A 322 0.76 -11.09 -31.81
CA LEU A 322 2.08 -10.91 -31.21
C LEU A 322 3.07 -10.37 -32.26
N ARG A 323 3.79 -9.31 -31.89
CA ARG A 323 4.92 -8.79 -32.66
C ARG A 323 6.10 -8.57 -31.73
N GLY A 324 7.19 -9.33 -31.89
CA GLY A 324 8.42 -9.18 -31.13
C GLY A 324 9.04 -7.81 -31.37
N GLY A 325 9.46 -7.55 -32.55
CA GLY A 325 10.16 -6.30 -32.89
C GLY A 325 11.64 -6.57 -33.16
N THR A 326 12.50 -5.64 -32.73
CA THR A 326 13.94 -5.82 -32.98
C THR A 326 14.62 -6.50 -31.79
N GLY A 327 15.26 -7.65 -32.03
CA GLY A 327 16.00 -8.37 -31.00
C GLY A 327 15.95 -9.88 -31.16
N HIS A 328 16.08 -10.56 -30.01
CA HIS A 328 15.98 -12.03 -29.95
C HIS A 328 14.77 -12.42 -29.14
N ASP A 329 13.61 -12.49 -29.77
CA ASP A 329 12.36 -12.62 -29.10
C ASP A 329 11.91 -14.07 -28.88
N VAL A 330 11.05 -14.25 -27.88
CA VAL A 330 10.34 -15.49 -27.60
C VAL A 330 8.85 -15.22 -27.65
N MET A 331 8.15 -15.73 -28.64
CA MET A 331 6.72 -15.53 -28.83
C MET A 331 5.94 -16.82 -28.72
N LYS A 332 4.88 -16.85 -27.95
CA LYS A 332 3.99 -17.99 -27.73
C LYS A 332 2.54 -17.53 -27.84
N GLY A 333 1.82 -17.97 -28.89
CA GLY A 333 0.39 -17.73 -28.99
C GLY A 333 -0.39 -18.37 -27.86
N LYS A 334 -0.07 -19.60 -27.49
CA LYS A 334 -0.77 -20.51 -26.59
C LYS A 334 -2.05 -21.08 -27.20
N THR A 335 -3.27 -20.75 -26.71
CA THR A 335 -4.52 -21.34 -27.22
C THR A 335 -5.33 -20.30 -27.98
N GLY A 336 -5.68 -20.59 -29.22
CA GLY A 336 -6.41 -19.65 -30.05
C GLY A 336 -6.01 -19.68 -31.51
N ALA A 337 -6.53 -18.73 -32.28
CA ALA A 337 -6.17 -18.55 -33.69
C ALA A 337 -5.19 -17.39 -33.84
N ASP A 338 -3.96 -17.59 -33.43
CA ASP A 338 -2.98 -16.54 -33.21
C ASP A 338 -2.29 -16.06 -34.49
N ARG A 339 -1.88 -14.80 -34.45
CA ARG A 339 -1.08 -14.16 -35.50
C ARG A 339 0.24 -13.66 -34.94
N ILE A 340 1.33 -14.32 -35.31
CA ILE A 340 2.67 -13.95 -34.84
C ILE A 340 3.46 -13.31 -36.00
N ASN A 341 4.06 -12.14 -35.72
CA ASN A 341 4.93 -11.42 -36.65
C ASN A 341 6.33 -11.24 -36.03
N ALA A 342 7.27 -12.02 -36.56
CA ALA A 342 8.67 -12.09 -36.16
C ALA A 342 9.61 -11.49 -37.24
N ARG A 343 9.12 -10.63 -38.10
CA ARG A 343 9.92 -10.04 -39.20
C ARG A 343 10.58 -8.74 -38.72
N ASP A 344 11.84 -8.80 -38.45
CA ASP A 344 12.64 -7.63 -38.07
C ASP A 344 14.07 -7.64 -38.64
N GLY A 345 14.44 -8.73 -39.36
CA GLY A 345 15.79 -8.93 -39.91
C GLY A 345 16.79 -9.46 -38.88
N ARG A 346 16.36 -9.87 -37.71
CA ARG A 346 17.18 -10.52 -36.66
C ARG A 346 16.69 -11.93 -36.38
N ARG A 347 17.41 -12.68 -35.58
CA ARG A 347 17.08 -14.06 -35.25
C ARG A 347 16.33 -14.16 -33.95
N ASP A 348 15.05 -14.49 -34.02
CA ASP A 348 14.25 -14.82 -32.84
C ASP A 348 14.63 -16.17 -32.23
N VAL A 349 14.44 -16.31 -30.93
CA VAL A 349 14.85 -17.51 -30.19
C VAL A 349 13.81 -18.62 -30.34
N LYS A 350 12.52 -18.27 -30.28
CA LYS A 350 11.44 -19.27 -30.34
C LYS A 350 10.11 -18.64 -30.74
N ILE A 351 9.48 -19.27 -31.72
CA ILE A 351 8.13 -18.92 -32.18
C ILE A 351 7.25 -20.16 -32.01
N ASN A 352 6.12 -20.01 -31.30
CA ASN A 352 5.16 -21.09 -31.11
C ASN A 352 3.73 -20.52 -31.15
N CYS A 353 2.93 -20.94 -32.13
CA CYS A 353 1.55 -20.48 -32.26
C CYS A 353 0.54 -21.24 -31.38
N GLY A 354 0.97 -22.30 -30.68
CA GLY A 354 0.08 -23.08 -29.84
C GLY A 354 -0.78 -24.13 -30.55
N PRO A 355 -1.77 -24.72 -29.89
CA PRO A 355 -2.62 -25.81 -30.38
C PRO A 355 -3.95 -25.34 -31.00
N GLY A 356 -3.98 -24.25 -31.73
CA GLY A 356 -5.21 -23.70 -32.33
C GLY A 356 -5.59 -24.32 -33.69
N PRO A 357 -6.71 -23.90 -34.33
CA PRO A 357 -7.13 -24.35 -35.63
C PRO A 357 -6.14 -23.88 -36.73
N LYS A 358 -5.34 -24.78 -37.22
CA LYS A 358 -4.21 -24.56 -38.16
C LYS A 358 -4.50 -23.70 -39.40
N ARG A 359 -5.76 -23.45 -39.74
CA ARG A 359 -6.16 -22.64 -40.90
C ARG A 359 -6.11 -21.12 -40.66
N LEU A 360 -6.09 -20.69 -39.38
CA LEU A 360 -6.16 -19.28 -38.99
C LEU A 360 -4.86 -18.80 -38.40
N GLU A 361 -4.01 -19.70 -37.92
CA GLU A 361 -2.70 -19.38 -37.41
C GLU A 361 -1.74 -18.94 -38.52
N LYS A 362 -1.14 -17.77 -38.38
CA LYS A 362 -0.20 -17.24 -39.36
C LYS A 362 1.04 -16.68 -38.68
N ALA A 363 2.16 -17.37 -38.86
CA ALA A 363 3.45 -16.80 -38.48
C ALA A 363 4.13 -16.18 -39.70
N LYS A 364 4.63 -14.96 -39.56
CA LYS A 364 5.56 -14.33 -40.48
C LYS A 364 6.92 -14.25 -39.78
N TRP A 365 7.94 -14.82 -40.38
CA TRP A 365 9.31 -14.87 -39.85
C TRP A 365 10.36 -14.67 -40.92
N ASP A 366 11.57 -14.35 -40.53
CA ASP A 366 12.72 -14.25 -41.42
C ASP A 366 13.29 -15.64 -41.73
N LYS A 367 12.89 -16.21 -42.85
CA LYS A 367 13.20 -17.59 -43.24
C LYS A 367 14.69 -17.99 -43.16
N ARG A 368 15.60 -17.02 -43.22
CA ARG A 368 17.05 -17.27 -43.15
C ARG A 368 17.65 -17.10 -41.76
N ARG A 369 16.94 -16.46 -40.84
CA ARG A 369 17.46 -16.05 -39.53
C ARG A 369 16.68 -16.62 -38.37
N ASP A 370 15.36 -16.68 -38.47
CA ASP A 370 14.50 -17.18 -37.38
C ASP A 370 14.38 -18.70 -37.37
N PRO A 371 14.18 -19.34 -36.21
CA PRO A 371 13.84 -20.75 -36.15
C PRO A 371 12.49 -20.99 -36.84
N ARG A 372 12.33 -22.16 -37.43
CA ARG A 372 11.04 -22.56 -38.01
C ARG A 372 9.97 -22.54 -36.91
N PRO A 373 8.84 -21.84 -37.10
CA PRO A 373 7.76 -21.85 -36.14
C PRO A 373 7.27 -23.26 -35.83
N ARG A 374 7.00 -23.54 -34.58
CA ARG A 374 6.39 -24.79 -34.12
C ARG A 374 4.89 -24.59 -34.00
N SER A 375 4.12 -25.56 -34.45
CA SER A 375 2.64 -25.58 -34.39
C SER A 375 1.92 -24.39 -35.05
N CYS A 376 2.50 -23.75 -36.07
CA CYS A 376 1.85 -22.72 -36.91
C CYS A 376 1.29 -23.32 -38.25
#